data_a2bf10fcf48487c415c8e879c733b9f7
#
_entry.id   a2bf10fcf48487c415c8e879c733b9f7
#
_cell.length_a   1.000
_cell.length_b   1.000
_cell.length_c   1.000
_cell.angle_alpha   90.00
_cell.angle_beta   90.00
_cell.angle_gamma   90.00
#
_symmetry.space_group_name_H-M   'P 1'
#
loop_
_entity.id
_entity.type
_entity.pdbx_description
1 polymer ?
#
loop_
_entity_poly.entity_id
_entity_poly.type
_entity_poly.pdbx_seq_one_letter_code
_entity_poly.pdbx_strand_id
1 'polypeptide(L)'
;MSAPTLSPNEFCILKLLWSANHALTRPEILEALPEQDWNPNSIHLILNNMIKKGVVEVEGVARCGRGYGRTYAPTISRTEYAAAQTMDTTSDMSGGERLLGVFAALVDMQGIDEKTTAELEQMLEQKRKELDAQ
;
A
#
# COMPACT_ATOMS: atom_id res chain seq x y z
N MET A 1 -1.21 8.04 -12.84
CA MET A 1 -1.92 6.85 -12.34
C MET A 1 -2.68 7.21 -11.08
N SER A 2 -3.96 6.93 -11.07
CA SER A 2 -4.80 7.27 -9.92
C SER A 2 -4.80 6.18 -8.87
N ALA A 3 -4.77 6.57 -7.60
CA ALA A 3 -4.95 5.64 -6.50
C ALA A 3 -6.43 5.27 -6.43
N PRO A 4 -6.76 3.98 -6.30
CA PRO A 4 -8.16 3.61 -6.12
C PRO A 4 -8.68 4.09 -4.77
N THR A 5 -9.96 4.47 -4.73
CA THR A 5 -10.60 4.88 -3.50
C THR A 5 -11.01 3.63 -2.73
N LEU A 6 -10.48 3.47 -1.53
CA LEU A 6 -10.78 2.33 -0.68
C LEU A 6 -11.72 2.73 0.45
N SER A 7 -12.66 1.83 0.78
CA SER A 7 -13.47 2.00 1.98
C SER A 7 -12.61 1.74 3.22
N PRO A 8 -13.05 2.18 4.42
CA PRO A 8 -12.32 1.88 5.64
C PRO A 8 -12.05 0.39 5.86
N ASN A 9 -13.02 -0.46 5.53
CA ASN A 9 -12.86 -1.90 5.67
C ASN A 9 -11.82 -2.46 4.69
N GLU A 10 -11.85 -1.99 3.45
CA GLU A 10 -10.86 -2.37 2.45
C GLU A 10 -9.45 -1.95 2.88
N PHE A 11 -9.32 -0.74 3.40
CA PHE A 11 -8.02 -0.26 3.88
C PHE A 11 -7.51 -1.10 5.05
N CYS A 12 -8.38 -1.50 5.98
CA CYS A 12 -7.99 -2.37 7.09
C CYS A 12 -7.43 -3.69 6.60
N ILE A 13 -8.06 -4.30 5.61
CA ILE A 13 -7.56 -5.54 5.02
C ILE A 13 -6.21 -5.32 4.35
N LEU A 14 -6.07 -4.26 3.58
CA LEU A 14 -4.82 -3.98 2.87
C LEU A 14 -3.67 -3.75 3.86
N LYS A 15 -3.92 -3.01 4.93
CA LYS A 15 -2.92 -2.81 5.99
C LYS A 15 -2.49 -4.13 6.62
N LEU A 16 -3.44 -5.03 6.86
CA LEU A 16 -3.13 -6.35 7.39
C LEU A 16 -2.25 -7.13 6.41
N LEU A 17 -2.60 -7.15 5.14
CA LEU A 17 -1.83 -7.87 4.12
C LEU A 17 -0.41 -7.33 4.01
N TRP A 18 -0.24 -6.01 4.10
CA TRP A 18 1.11 -5.42 4.08
C TRP A 18 1.94 -5.86 5.28
N SER A 19 1.33 -6.04 6.45
CA SER A 19 2.06 -6.39 7.66
C SER A 19 2.32 -7.89 7.79
N ALA A 20 1.58 -8.73 7.08
CA ALA A 20 1.63 -10.17 7.23
C ALA A 20 2.86 -10.83 6.60
N ASN A 21 3.47 -10.21 5.59
CA ASN A 21 4.63 -10.73 4.86
C ASN A 21 4.37 -12.04 4.10
N HIS A 22 3.13 -12.49 4.04
CA HIS A 22 2.72 -13.66 3.25
C HIS A 22 1.24 -13.52 2.93
N ALA A 23 0.80 -14.25 1.92
CA ALA A 23 -0.60 -14.24 1.52
C ALA A 23 -1.47 -14.91 2.59
N LEU A 24 -2.69 -14.41 2.77
CA LEU A 24 -3.61 -14.87 3.80
C LEU A 24 -4.90 -15.41 3.19
N THR A 25 -5.47 -16.44 3.83
CA THR A 25 -6.80 -16.93 3.50
C THR A 25 -7.86 -16.04 4.15
N ARG A 26 -9.13 -16.19 3.70
CA ARG A 26 -10.24 -15.44 4.32
C ARG A 26 -10.37 -15.69 5.83
N PRO A 27 -10.35 -16.95 6.30
CA PRO A 27 -10.40 -17.19 7.75
C PRO A 27 -9.27 -16.50 8.50
N GLU A 28 -8.05 -16.51 7.95
CA GLU A 28 -6.93 -15.84 8.59
C GLU A 28 -7.15 -14.32 8.68
N ILE A 29 -7.73 -13.73 7.64
CA ILE A 29 -8.05 -12.30 7.65
C ILE A 29 -9.09 -11.99 8.72
N LEU A 30 -10.16 -12.79 8.79
CA LEU A 30 -11.22 -12.62 9.78
C LEU A 30 -10.68 -12.77 11.20
N GLU A 31 -9.82 -13.77 11.42
CA GLU A 31 -9.23 -14.00 12.73
C GLU A 31 -8.30 -12.87 13.16
N ALA A 32 -7.56 -12.31 12.22
CA ALA A 32 -6.61 -11.23 12.52
C ALA A 32 -7.31 -9.89 12.79
N LEU A 33 -8.57 -9.72 12.38
CA LEU A 33 -9.32 -8.49 12.55
C LEU A 33 -10.62 -8.74 13.32
N PRO A 34 -10.53 -9.26 14.57
CA PRO A 34 -11.72 -9.64 15.32
C PRO A 34 -12.59 -8.44 15.75
N GLU A 35 -12.01 -7.24 15.79
CA GLU A 35 -12.73 -6.03 16.19
C GLU A 35 -13.62 -5.49 15.06
N GLN A 36 -13.43 -5.97 13.85
CA GLN A 36 -14.27 -5.57 12.73
C GLN A 36 -15.56 -6.37 12.77
N ASP A 37 -16.66 -5.68 12.76
CA ASP A 37 -17.98 -6.31 12.81
C ASP A 37 -18.38 -6.76 11.40
N TRP A 38 -17.68 -7.74 10.89
CA TRP A 38 -17.91 -8.25 9.55
C TRP A 38 -18.70 -9.54 9.59
N ASN A 39 -19.78 -9.56 8.82
CA ASN A 39 -20.42 -10.80 8.47
C ASN A 39 -19.42 -11.63 7.64
N PRO A 40 -19.18 -12.91 7.96
CA PRO A 40 -18.26 -13.75 7.18
C PRO A 40 -18.57 -13.77 5.69
N ASN A 41 -19.83 -13.57 5.29
CA ASN A 41 -20.19 -13.51 3.89
C ASN A 41 -19.78 -12.18 3.23
N SER A 42 -19.67 -11.13 4.02
CA SER A 42 -19.29 -9.80 3.51
C SER A 42 -17.81 -9.73 3.14
N ILE A 43 -16.94 -10.46 3.81
CA ILE A 43 -15.51 -10.44 3.51
C ILE A 43 -15.24 -10.88 2.06
N HIS A 44 -16.05 -11.81 1.56
CA HIS A 44 -15.93 -12.30 0.20
C HIS A 44 -16.17 -11.17 -0.82
N LEU A 45 -17.21 -10.37 -0.58
CA LEU A 45 -17.54 -9.23 -1.44
C LEU A 45 -16.46 -8.14 -1.36
N ILE A 46 -15.98 -7.88 -0.14
CA ILE A 46 -14.93 -6.86 0.07
C ILE A 46 -13.66 -7.24 -0.69
N LEU A 47 -13.23 -8.50 -0.57
CA LEU A 47 -12.03 -8.98 -1.26
C LEU A 47 -12.21 -8.94 -2.78
N ASN A 48 -13.39 -9.31 -3.29
CA ASN A 48 -13.65 -9.24 -4.71
C ASN A 48 -13.59 -7.81 -5.23
N ASN A 49 -14.10 -6.85 -4.46
CA ASN A 49 -14.02 -5.44 -4.83
C ASN A 49 -12.57 -4.96 -4.85
N MET A 50 -11.75 -5.41 -3.89
CA MET A 50 -10.34 -5.05 -3.86
C MET A 50 -9.58 -5.63 -5.04
N ILE A 51 -9.94 -6.82 -5.48
CA ILE A 51 -9.36 -7.44 -6.69
C ILE A 51 -9.73 -6.60 -7.92
N LYS A 52 -10.99 -6.18 -8.03
CA LYS A 52 -11.44 -5.32 -9.13
C LYS A 52 -10.72 -3.98 -9.14
N LYS A 53 -10.43 -3.44 -7.96
CA LYS A 53 -9.69 -2.18 -7.84
C LYS A 53 -8.19 -2.35 -8.12
N GLY A 54 -7.71 -3.60 -8.22
CA GLY A 54 -6.33 -3.87 -8.57
C GLY A 54 -5.35 -3.74 -7.42
N VAL A 55 -5.80 -3.76 -6.18
CA VAL A 55 -4.91 -3.62 -4.99
C VAL A 55 -4.63 -4.95 -4.31
N VAL A 56 -5.38 -5.99 -4.63
CA VAL A 56 -5.23 -7.33 -4.08
C VAL A 56 -5.36 -8.34 -5.20
N GLU A 57 -4.64 -9.45 -5.09
CA GLU A 57 -4.74 -10.55 -6.04
C GLU A 57 -4.89 -11.87 -5.30
N VAL A 58 -5.41 -12.88 -6.00
CA VAL A 58 -5.37 -14.26 -5.52
C VAL A 58 -3.98 -14.79 -5.85
N GLU A 59 -3.16 -15.00 -4.82
CA GLU A 59 -1.79 -15.43 -4.99
C GLU A 59 -1.71 -16.94 -5.21
N GLY A 60 -2.58 -17.70 -4.55
CA GLY A 60 -2.58 -19.14 -4.66
C GLY A 60 -3.66 -19.75 -3.79
N VAL A 61 -3.42 -20.97 -3.34
CA VAL A 61 -4.31 -21.67 -2.42
C VAL A 61 -3.50 -22.23 -1.26
N ALA A 62 -4.14 -22.36 -0.11
CA ALA A 62 -3.53 -22.93 1.07
C ALA A 62 -4.56 -23.76 1.82
N ARG A 63 -4.07 -24.65 2.66
CA ARG A 63 -4.94 -25.48 3.48
C ARG A 63 -5.70 -24.61 4.46
N CYS A 64 -6.99 -24.83 4.54
CA CYS A 64 -7.90 -24.00 5.32
C CYS A 64 -8.97 -24.92 5.91
N GLY A 65 -8.84 -25.23 7.22
CA GLY A 65 -9.72 -26.19 7.85
C GLY A 65 -9.57 -27.58 7.22
N ARG A 66 -10.67 -28.14 6.72
CA ARG A 66 -10.69 -29.45 6.08
C ARG A 66 -10.43 -29.41 4.58
N GLY A 67 -10.32 -28.24 4.01
CA GLY A 67 -10.13 -28.08 2.57
C GLY A 67 -9.07 -27.06 2.26
N TYR A 68 -9.20 -26.46 1.10
CA TYR A 68 -8.27 -25.42 0.62
C TYR A 68 -9.03 -24.15 0.36
N GLY A 69 -8.39 -23.03 0.60
CA GLY A 69 -8.94 -21.72 0.31
C GLY A 69 -7.96 -20.88 -0.47
N ARG A 70 -8.48 -19.89 -1.15
CA ARG A 70 -7.65 -18.92 -1.86
C ARG A 70 -6.84 -18.09 -0.88
N THR A 71 -5.61 -17.76 -1.27
CA THR A 71 -4.77 -16.84 -0.51
C THR A 71 -4.71 -15.51 -1.24
N TYR A 72 -4.73 -14.42 -0.48
CA TYR A 72 -4.80 -13.06 -1.00
C TYR A 72 -3.54 -12.31 -0.62
N ALA A 73 -3.00 -11.56 -1.56
CA ALA A 73 -1.80 -10.76 -1.36
C ALA A 73 -1.99 -9.38 -1.97
N PRO A 74 -1.30 -8.35 -1.43
CA PRO A 74 -1.39 -7.02 -2.02
C PRO A 74 -0.62 -6.97 -3.34
N THR A 75 -1.15 -6.24 -4.32
CA THR A 75 -0.50 -6.03 -5.61
C THR A 75 0.31 -4.74 -5.64
N ILE A 76 0.16 -3.92 -4.62
CA ILE A 76 0.81 -2.62 -4.50
C ILE A 76 1.41 -2.52 -3.11
N SER A 77 2.61 -1.97 -3.00
CA SER A 77 3.24 -1.78 -1.69
C SER A 77 2.61 -0.60 -0.96
N ARG A 78 2.86 -0.53 0.35
CA ARG A 78 2.37 0.58 1.17
C ARG A 78 2.89 1.93 0.66
N THR A 79 4.18 2.00 0.33
CA THR A 79 4.77 3.25 -0.14
C THR A 79 4.30 3.61 -1.54
N GLU A 80 4.09 2.62 -2.41
CA GLU A 80 3.51 2.87 -3.73
C GLU A 80 2.08 3.40 -3.61
N TYR A 81 1.29 2.84 -2.70
CA TYR A 81 -0.08 3.31 -2.46
C TYR A 81 -0.07 4.75 -1.95
N ALA A 82 0.80 5.06 -0.98
CA ALA A 82 0.92 6.42 -0.46
C ALA A 82 1.36 7.40 -1.55
N ALA A 83 2.30 6.99 -2.40
CA ALA A 83 2.75 7.82 -3.51
C ALA A 83 1.63 8.07 -4.52
N ALA A 84 0.85 7.03 -4.84
CA ALA A 84 -0.29 7.18 -5.76
C ALA A 84 -1.34 8.13 -5.21
N GLN A 85 -1.62 8.06 -3.91
CA GLN A 85 -2.53 9.01 -3.27
C GLN A 85 -1.99 10.42 -3.28
N THR A 86 -0.69 10.59 -3.09
CA THR A 86 -0.04 11.90 -3.19
C THR A 86 -0.19 12.47 -4.59
N MET A 87 -0.01 11.64 -5.63
CA MET A 87 -0.20 12.08 -7.00
C MET A 87 -1.62 12.58 -7.25
N ASP A 88 -2.62 11.87 -6.74
CA ASP A 88 -4.03 12.27 -6.89
C ASP A 88 -4.33 13.56 -6.14
N THR A 89 -3.86 13.67 -4.90
CA THR A 89 -4.11 14.84 -4.05
C THR A 89 -3.47 16.10 -4.61
N THR A 90 -2.35 15.94 -5.32
CA THR A 90 -1.56 17.07 -5.85
C THR A 90 -1.59 17.11 -7.38
N SER A 91 -2.68 16.65 -8.00
CA SER A 91 -2.75 16.53 -9.46
C SER A 91 -2.62 17.86 -10.20
N ASP A 92 -2.93 18.97 -9.52
CA ASP A 92 -2.81 20.32 -10.06
C ASP A 92 -1.45 20.96 -9.82
N MET A 93 -0.52 20.25 -9.17
CA MET A 93 0.83 20.75 -8.90
C MET A 93 1.83 20.24 -9.93
N SER A 94 2.89 20.99 -10.17
CA SER A 94 3.99 20.50 -11.00
C SER A 94 4.76 19.42 -10.25
N GLY A 95 5.55 18.61 -10.98
CA GLY A 95 6.36 17.57 -10.37
C GLY A 95 7.34 18.10 -9.34
N GLY A 96 8.00 19.23 -9.64
CA GLY A 96 8.93 19.85 -8.72
C GLY A 96 8.25 20.39 -7.47
N GLU A 97 7.12 21.08 -7.63
CA GLU A 97 6.36 21.58 -6.48
C GLU A 97 5.91 20.43 -5.58
N ARG A 98 5.44 19.34 -6.19
CA ARG A 98 4.99 18.16 -5.45
C ARG A 98 6.11 17.57 -4.61
N LEU A 99 7.25 17.28 -5.25
CA LEU A 99 8.37 16.64 -4.55
C LEU A 99 8.91 17.52 -3.44
N LEU A 100 9.16 18.80 -3.73
CA LEU A 100 9.74 19.71 -2.75
C LEU A 100 8.73 20.01 -1.64
N GLY A 101 7.48 20.29 -2.00
CA GLY A 101 6.46 20.65 -1.02
C GLY A 101 6.09 19.51 -0.10
N VAL A 102 5.83 18.33 -0.63
CA VAL A 102 5.46 17.18 0.18
C VAL A 102 6.63 16.72 1.04
N PHE A 103 7.84 16.72 0.48
CA PHE A 103 9.04 16.37 1.24
C PHE A 103 9.25 17.33 2.42
N ALA A 104 9.17 18.63 2.16
CA ALA A 104 9.33 19.63 3.21
C ALA A 104 8.29 19.47 4.32
N ALA A 105 7.03 19.22 3.93
CA ALA A 105 5.97 19.01 4.91
C ALA A 105 6.21 17.76 5.76
N LEU A 106 6.69 16.67 5.15
CA LEU A 106 7.01 15.45 5.90
C LEU A 106 8.13 15.69 6.89
N VAL A 107 9.18 16.41 6.49
CA VAL A 107 10.29 16.73 7.38
C VAL A 107 9.81 17.59 8.54
N ASP A 108 8.94 18.57 8.28
CA ASP A 108 8.39 19.43 9.33
C ASP A 108 7.54 18.65 10.32
N MET A 109 6.79 17.66 9.83
CA MET A 109 5.91 16.86 10.69
C MET A 109 6.64 15.86 11.56
N GLN A 110 7.67 15.22 11.03
CA GLN A 110 8.33 14.10 11.71
C GLN A 110 9.79 14.32 12.03
N GLY A 111 10.43 15.32 11.42
CA GLY A 111 11.87 15.50 11.49
C GLY A 111 12.60 14.54 10.57
N ILE A 112 13.92 14.66 10.56
CA ILE A 112 14.79 13.82 9.76
C ILE A 112 16.10 13.62 10.51
N ASP A 113 16.59 12.38 10.57
CA ASP A 113 17.87 12.07 11.22
C ASP A 113 19.01 12.08 10.21
N GLU A 114 20.24 11.99 10.74
CA GLU A 114 21.43 12.06 9.90
C GLU A 114 21.53 10.86 8.95
N LYS A 115 21.17 9.67 9.41
CA LYS A 115 21.22 8.47 8.57
C LYS A 115 20.30 8.58 7.38
N THR A 116 19.08 9.03 7.62
CA THR A 116 18.08 9.20 6.55
C THR A 116 18.54 10.31 5.59
N THR A 117 19.10 11.39 6.12
CA THR A 117 19.65 12.47 5.29
C THR A 117 20.72 11.94 4.34
N ALA A 118 21.63 11.13 4.87
CA ALA A 118 22.72 10.57 4.06
C ALA A 118 22.18 9.63 2.96
N GLU A 119 21.19 8.81 3.29
CA GLU A 119 20.57 7.92 2.31
C GLU A 119 19.85 8.71 1.21
N LEU A 120 19.15 9.79 1.58
CA LEU A 120 18.50 10.66 0.61
C LEU A 120 19.51 11.34 -0.31
N GLU A 121 20.63 11.79 0.24
CA GLU A 121 21.69 12.38 -0.57
C GLU A 121 22.24 11.39 -1.59
N GLN A 122 22.40 10.11 -1.19
CA GLN A 122 22.85 9.07 -2.11
C GLN A 122 21.82 8.81 -3.22
N MET A 123 20.56 8.78 -2.86
CA MET A 123 19.48 8.61 -3.85
C MET A 123 19.48 9.75 -4.87
N LEU A 124 19.63 10.98 -4.38
CA LEU A 124 19.66 12.15 -5.25
C LEU A 124 20.91 12.16 -6.13
N GLU A 125 22.05 11.76 -5.59
CA GLU A 125 23.29 11.66 -6.38
C GLU A 125 23.15 10.63 -7.50
N GLN A 126 22.52 9.48 -7.21
CA GLN A 126 22.27 8.46 -8.21
C GLN A 126 21.34 8.99 -9.30
N LYS A 127 20.30 9.72 -8.93
CA LYS A 127 19.38 10.33 -9.90
C LYS A 127 20.08 11.38 -10.77
N ARG A 128 20.97 12.15 -10.18
CA ARG A 128 21.75 13.12 -10.94
C ARG A 128 22.59 12.45 -12.01
N LYS A 129 23.24 11.33 -11.66
CA LYS A 129 24.02 10.54 -12.62
C LYS A 129 23.16 10.03 -13.76
N GLU A 130 21.96 9.53 -13.44
CA GLU A 130 21.03 9.05 -14.44
C GLU A 130 20.58 10.18 -15.38
N LEU A 131 20.33 11.36 -14.83
CA LEU A 131 19.94 12.53 -15.62
C LEU A 131 21.08 13.00 -16.52
N ASP A 132 22.32 12.97 -16.03
CA ASP A 132 23.48 13.38 -16.81
C ASP A 132 23.81 12.41 -17.93
N ALA A 133 23.38 11.15 -17.81
CA ALA A 133 23.62 10.11 -18.81
C ALA A 133 22.63 10.17 -19.98
N GLN A 134 21.57 10.99 -19.87
CA GLN A 134 20.55 11.10 -20.91
C GLN A 134 20.92 12.09 -21.99
#